data_6e30a03e192bc11d7736f0af1f38eae7
#
_entry.id   6e30a03e192bc11d7736f0af1f38eae7
#
_cell.length_a   1.000
_cell.length_b   1.000
_cell.length_c   1.000
_cell.angle_alpha   90.00
_cell.angle_beta   90.00
_cell.angle_gamma   90.00
#
_symmetry.space_group_name_H-M   'P 1'
#
loop_
_entity.id
_entity.type
_entity.pdbx_description
1 polymer ?
#
loop_
_entity_poly.entity_id
_entity_poly.type
_entity_poly.pdbx_seq_one_letter_code
_entity_poly.pdbx_strand_id
1 'polypeptide(L)'
;MSKVDKDKIRNAVRDILEAIGEDPNREGLIDTPDRVARMYEEIFSGLHEDPRKHLQVVFQDEQHEELVIVKDVPFYSCCEHHIVPFYGKAHIAYLPKDGRLTGLSKLARLIETLAKKPQLQERITKDAADIIMEELNPHGVIVIIEAEHMCMTMRGVKKPGSKTITSAVRGIFEKDIPARSEAMSLINMR
;
A
#
# COMPACT_ATOMS: atom_id res chain seq x y z
N MET A 1 -1.61 11.25 19.91
CA MET A 1 -1.50 10.01 19.11
C MET A 1 -0.86 8.94 19.97
N SER A 2 -1.46 7.78 20.15
CA SER A 2 -0.86 6.70 20.93
C SER A 2 0.35 6.18 20.13
N LYS A 3 1.53 6.31 20.71
CA LYS A 3 2.71 5.61 20.18
C LYS A 3 2.47 4.11 20.28
N VAL A 4 3.11 3.34 19.41
CA VAL A 4 3.16 1.88 19.52
C VAL A 4 3.67 1.50 20.92
N ASP A 5 2.90 0.69 21.65
CA ASP A 5 3.28 0.19 22.98
C ASP A 5 4.24 -0.99 22.82
N LYS A 6 5.52 -0.67 22.76
CA LYS A 6 6.57 -1.69 22.56
C LYS A 6 6.68 -2.68 23.70
N ASP A 7 6.41 -2.27 24.94
CA ASP A 7 6.46 -3.17 26.09
C ASP A 7 5.36 -4.22 26.03
N LYS A 8 4.16 -3.78 25.64
CA LYS A 8 3.04 -4.68 25.43
C LYS A 8 3.30 -5.67 24.29
N ILE A 9 3.92 -5.20 23.19
CA ILE A 9 4.30 -6.09 22.08
C ILE A 9 5.37 -7.08 22.50
N ARG A 10 6.41 -6.66 23.26
CA ARG A 10 7.44 -7.57 23.78
C ARG A 10 6.84 -8.72 24.59
N ASN A 11 5.93 -8.38 25.52
CA ASN A 11 5.26 -9.37 26.35
C ASN A 11 4.42 -10.33 25.48
N ALA A 12 3.62 -9.81 24.55
CA ALA A 12 2.80 -10.64 23.66
C ALA A 12 3.66 -11.58 22.79
N VAL A 13 4.82 -11.12 22.29
CA VAL A 13 5.72 -11.97 21.51
C VAL A 13 6.33 -13.07 22.36
N ARG A 14 6.68 -12.77 23.63
CA ARG A 14 7.14 -13.78 24.57
C ARG A 14 6.08 -14.84 24.84
N ASP A 15 4.85 -14.41 25.11
CA ASP A 15 3.71 -15.29 25.32
C ASP A 15 3.43 -16.18 24.09
N ILE A 16 3.57 -15.64 22.87
CA ILE A 16 3.44 -16.40 21.62
C ILE A 16 4.52 -17.48 21.53
N LEU A 17 5.79 -17.14 21.82
CA LEU A 17 6.89 -18.11 21.79
C LEU A 17 6.66 -19.27 22.77
N GLU A 18 6.25 -18.96 24.00
CA GLU A 18 5.90 -19.96 25.00
C GLU A 18 4.69 -20.82 24.56
N ALA A 19 3.65 -20.18 24.02
CA ALA A 19 2.43 -20.86 23.59
C ALA A 19 2.64 -21.84 22.41
N ILE A 20 3.62 -21.59 21.53
CA ILE A 20 3.98 -22.52 20.45
C ILE A 20 4.96 -23.62 20.93
N GLY A 21 5.38 -23.61 22.20
CA GLY A 21 6.28 -24.60 22.79
C GLY A 21 7.76 -24.28 22.64
N GLU A 22 8.13 -23.03 22.36
CA GLU A 22 9.52 -22.61 22.21
C GLU A 22 10.04 -22.00 23.52
N ASP A 23 11.36 -22.07 23.78
CA ASP A 23 12.01 -21.42 24.91
C ASP A 23 12.42 -19.97 24.53
N PRO A 24 11.71 -18.94 25.06
CA PRO A 24 12.02 -17.54 24.76
C PRO A 24 13.36 -17.07 25.34
N ASN A 25 13.98 -17.84 26.23
CA ASN A 25 15.25 -17.49 26.89
C ASN A 25 16.48 -18.07 26.18
N ARG A 26 16.30 -18.98 25.20
CA ARG A 26 17.45 -19.48 24.43
C ARG A 26 18.12 -18.36 23.62
N GLU A 27 19.41 -18.47 23.42
CA GLU A 27 20.27 -17.46 22.80
C GLU A 27 19.71 -16.84 21.51
N GLY A 28 19.14 -17.65 20.62
CA GLY A 28 18.58 -17.16 19.34
C GLY A 28 17.27 -16.39 19.48
N LEU A 29 16.55 -16.47 20.60
CA LEU A 29 15.22 -15.85 20.81
C LEU A 29 15.20 -14.74 21.87
N ILE A 30 16.23 -14.61 22.70
CA ILE A 30 16.25 -13.65 23.81
C ILE A 30 15.97 -12.22 23.37
N ASP A 31 16.43 -11.81 22.18
CA ASP A 31 16.20 -10.49 21.61
C ASP A 31 14.97 -10.40 20.69
N THR A 32 14.31 -11.52 20.38
CA THR A 32 13.22 -11.55 19.41
C THR A 32 12.04 -10.66 19.81
N PRO A 33 11.59 -10.61 21.08
CA PRO A 33 10.51 -9.73 21.50
C PRO A 33 10.81 -8.24 21.19
N ASP A 34 12.05 -7.80 21.42
CA ASP A 34 12.44 -6.41 21.16
C ASP A 34 12.60 -6.13 19.66
N ARG A 35 13.13 -7.08 18.89
CA ARG A 35 13.22 -6.96 17.42
C ARG A 35 11.84 -6.85 16.78
N VAL A 36 10.88 -7.66 17.21
CA VAL A 36 9.49 -7.61 16.72
C VAL A 36 8.81 -6.30 17.11
N ALA A 37 9.04 -5.81 18.33
CA ALA A 37 8.47 -4.53 18.77
C ALA A 37 8.97 -3.35 17.92
N ARG A 38 10.25 -3.31 17.57
CA ARG A 38 10.80 -2.29 16.65
C ARG A 38 10.28 -2.46 15.23
N MET A 39 10.21 -3.69 14.73
CA MET A 39 9.66 -3.99 13.41
C MET A 39 8.21 -3.50 13.30
N TYR A 40 7.37 -3.75 14.31
CA TYR A 40 5.96 -3.32 14.31
C TYR A 40 5.80 -1.79 14.39
N GLU A 41 6.70 -1.10 15.07
CA GLU A 41 6.73 0.36 15.06
C GLU A 41 6.96 0.90 13.64
N GLU A 42 7.80 0.24 12.84
CA GLU A 42 8.11 0.61 11.46
C GLU A 42 6.96 0.23 10.49
N ILE A 43 6.58 -1.05 10.46
CA ILE A 43 5.63 -1.56 9.46
C ILE A 43 4.18 -1.11 9.70
N PHE A 44 3.85 -0.63 10.90
CA PHE A 44 2.53 -0.09 11.26
C PHE A 44 2.54 1.43 11.48
N SER A 45 3.58 2.12 11.03
CA SER A 45 3.67 3.59 11.16
C SER A 45 2.52 4.33 10.48
N GLY A 46 1.97 3.79 9.40
CA GLY A 46 0.85 4.37 8.67
C GLY A 46 -0.48 4.43 9.45
N LEU A 47 -0.60 3.71 10.59
CA LEU A 47 -1.76 3.85 11.48
C LEU A 47 -1.90 5.24 12.10
N HIS A 48 -0.79 5.97 12.20
CA HIS A 48 -0.71 7.27 12.86
C HIS A 48 -0.44 8.42 11.89
N GLU A 49 -0.50 8.14 10.58
CA GLU A 49 -0.24 9.10 9.54
C GLU A 49 -1.47 9.34 8.67
N ASP A 50 -1.72 10.60 8.33
CA ASP A 50 -2.68 10.93 7.28
C ASP A 50 -2.00 10.80 5.92
N PRO A 51 -2.41 9.86 5.06
CA PRO A 51 -1.82 9.69 3.74
C PRO A 51 -2.02 10.89 2.81
N ARG A 52 -3.05 11.72 3.03
CA ARG A 52 -3.36 12.95 2.25
C ARG A 52 -2.23 13.96 2.30
N LYS A 53 -1.47 14.01 3.40
CA LYS A 53 -0.34 14.95 3.55
C LYS A 53 0.67 14.91 2.40
N HIS A 54 0.80 13.76 1.74
CA HIS A 54 1.73 13.60 0.63
C HIS A 54 1.29 14.33 -0.63
N LEU A 55 -0.01 14.57 -0.83
CA LEU A 55 -0.57 15.20 -2.02
C LEU A 55 -0.90 16.69 -1.84
N GLN A 56 -0.61 17.28 -0.68
CA GLN A 56 -0.86 18.70 -0.42
C GLN A 56 0.03 19.65 -1.22
N VAL A 57 1.19 19.18 -1.71
CA VAL A 57 2.08 19.95 -2.56
C VAL A 57 1.74 19.66 -4.03
N VAL A 58 1.08 20.61 -4.65
CA VAL A 58 0.65 20.58 -6.06
C VAL A 58 1.43 21.64 -6.82
N PHE A 59 1.95 21.26 -7.98
CA PHE A 59 2.52 22.18 -8.95
C PHE A 59 1.43 22.52 -9.97
N GLN A 60 1.47 23.74 -10.48
CA GLN A 60 0.56 24.15 -11.53
C GLN A 60 1.38 24.41 -12.80
N ASP A 61 1.13 23.58 -13.82
CA ASP A 61 1.67 23.74 -15.16
C ASP A 61 0.48 23.86 -16.12
N GLU A 62 0.17 25.08 -16.53
CA GLU A 62 -1.00 25.40 -17.34
C GLU A 62 -1.04 24.68 -18.70
N GLN A 63 0.06 24.06 -19.12
CA GLN A 63 0.19 23.41 -20.42
C GLN A 63 0.09 21.89 -20.34
N HIS A 64 0.06 21.28 -19.15
CA HIS A 64 0.06 19.83 -19.03
C HIS A 64 -1.35 19.27 -18.80
N GLU A 65 -1.91 18.70 -19.85
CA GLU A 65 -3.22 18.02 -19.85
C GLU A 65 -3.11 16.53 -20.20
N GLU A 66 -1.89 16.00 -20.31
CA GLU A 66 -1.64 14.64 -20.74
C GLU A 66 -1.65 13.66 -19.56
N LEU A 67 -1.88 12.39 -19.86
CA LEU A 67 -1.92 11.31 -18.89
C LEU A 67 -0.57 11.14 -18.17
N VAL A 68 -0.59 11.13 -16.85
CA VAL A 68 0.59 10.86 -16.00
C VAL A 68 0.48 9.45 -15.43
N ILE A 69 1.52 8.64 -15.62
CA ILE A 69 1.57 7.27 -15.11
C ILE A 69 2.81 7.07 -14.26
N VAL A 70 2.62 6.53 -13.04
CA VAL A 70 3.66 6.00 -12.18
C VAL A 70 3.38 4.51 -11.98
N LYS A 71 4.27 3.68 -12.50
CA LYS A 71 4.08 2.23 -12.46
C LYS A 71 5.20 1.51 -11.72
N ASP A 72 4.95 0.23 -11.42
CA ASP A 72 5.91 -0.64 -10.74
C ASP A 72 6.36 -0.13 -9.37
N VAL A 73 5.51 0.62 -8.66
CA VAL A 73 5.79 1.10 -7.30
C VAL A 73 5.75 -0.08 -6.34
N PRO A 74 6.88 -0.55 -5.81
CA PRO A 74 6.89 -1.68 -4.90
C PRO A 74 6.28 -1.29 -3.55
N PHE A 75 5.57 -2.22 -2.92
CA PHE A 75 5.07 -2.03 -1.57
C PHE A 75 5.06 -3.35 -0.80
N TYR A 76 5.09 -3.22 0.52
CA TYR A 76 4.88 -4.29 1.49
C TYR A 76 3.77 -3.89 2.43
N SER A 77 2.89 -4.83 2.76
CA SER A 77 1.81 -4.61 3.72
C SER A 77 1.58 -5.86 4.56
N CYS A 78 0.71 -5.76 5.54
CA CYS A 78 0.36 -6.84 6.44
C CYS A 78 -1.12 -7.17 6.32
N CYS A 79 -1.45 -8.42 5.99
CA CYS A 79 -2.83 -8.87 5.88
C CYS A 79 -3.54 -8.75 7.25
N GLU A 80 -4.66 -8.05 7.30
CA GLU A 80 -5.39 -7.85 8.56
C GLU A 80 -5.96 -9.14 9.17
N HIS A 81 -6.17 -10.19 8.35
CA HIS A 81 -6.72 -11.44 8.83
C HIS A 81 -5.72 -12.33 9.59
N HIS A 82 -4.43 -12.25 9.26
CA HIS A 82 -3.42 -13.19 9.79
C HIS A 82 -2.14 -12.49 10.26
N ILE A 83 -2.01 -11.18 10.06
CA ILE A 83 -0.81 -10.39 10.36
C ILE A 83 0.44 -10.97 9.66
N VAL A 84 0.27 -11.55 8.48
CA VAL A 84 1.37 -12.00 7.63
C VAL A 84 1.51 -11.09 6.41
N PRO A 85 2.73 -10.97 5.83
CA PRO A 85 2.95 -10.05 4.71
C PRO A 85 2.15 -10.39 3.46
N PHE A 86 1.81 -9.35 2.71
CA PHE A 86 1.60 -9.39 1.28
C PHE A 86 2.39 -8.25 0.64
N TYR A 87 2.85 -8.47 -0.56
CA TYR A 87 3.74 -7.53 -1.24
C TYR A 87 3.54 -7.60 -2.75
N GLY A 88 3.88 -6.52 -3.40
CA GLY A 88 3.69 -6.44 -4.85
C GLY A 88 4.02 -5.08 -5.41
N LYS A 89 3.26 -4.68 -6.43
CA LYS A 89 3.45 -3.44 -7.16
C LYS A 89 2.14 -2.71 -7.30
N ALA A 90 2.19 -1.40 -7.16
CA ALA A 90 1.10 -0.49 -7.47
C ALA A 90 1.41 0.28 -8.75
N HIS A 91 0.36 0.52 -9.54
CA HIS A 91 0.39 1.32 -10.75
C HIS A 91 -0.70 2.38 -10.63
N ILE A 92 -0.32 3.63 -10.87
CA ILE A 92 -1.20 4.78 -10.73
C ILE A 92 -1.17 5.54 -12.04
N ALA A 93 -2.33 5.79 -12.62
CA ALA A 93 -2.51 6.67 -13.76
C ALA A 93 -3.52 7.76 -13.39
N TYR A 94 -3.24 9.02 -13.68
CA TYR A 94 -4.20 10.11 -13.52
C TYR A 94 -4.11 11.09 -14.68
N LEU A 95 -5.26 11.65 -15.06
CA LEU A 95 -5.35 12.70 -16.06
C LEU A 95 -5.50 14.04 -15.33
N PRO A 96 -4.46 14.89 -15.34
CA PRO A 96 -4.50 16.18 -14.68
C PRO A 96 -5.68 17.04 -15.13
N LYS A 97 -6.13 17.91 -14.25
CA LYS A 97 -7.11 18.95 -14.56
C LYS A 97 -6.54 20.30 -14.17
N ASP A 98 -6.74 21.31 -15.04
CA ASP A 98 -6.26 22.66 -14.82
C ASP A 98 -4.73 22.71 -14.54
N GLY A 99 -3.95 21.84 -15.19
CA GLY A 99 -2.50 21.73 -15.04
C GLY A 99 -2.01 21.30 -13.65
N ARG A 100 -2.87 20.73 -12.80
CA ARG A 100 -2.51 20.33 -11.43
C ARG A 100 -1.71 19.04 -11.39
N LEU A 101 -0.42 19.18 -11.13
CA LEU A 101 0.53 18.06 -11.03
C LEU A 101 1.03 17.88 -9.61
N THR A 102 1.40 16.67 -9.26
CA THR A 102 2.12 16.36 -8.02
C THR A 102 3.46 15.68 -8.31
N GLY A 103 4.39 15.77 -7.37
CA GLY A 103 5.66 15.07 -7.50
C GLY A 103 5.44 13.56 -7.54
N LEU A 104 6.07 12.85 -8.49
CA LEU A 104 5.89 11.39 -8.68
C LEU A 104 6.16 10.59 -7.41
N SER A 105 7.15 11.01 -6.62
CA SER A 105 7.47 10.40 -5.31
C SER A 105 6.34 10.52 -4.29
N LYS A 106 5.41 11.47 -4.45
CA LYS A 106 4.28 11.65 -3.55
C LYS A 106 3.25 10.54 -3.70
N LEU A 107 3.03 10.09 -4.94
CA LEU A 107 2.16 8.96 -5.24
C LEU A 107 2.73 7.65 -4.65
N ALA A 108 4.05 7.44 -4.75
CA ALA A 108 4.70 6.29 -4.11
C ALA A 108 4.55 6.33 -2.57
N ARG A 109 4.76 7.50 -1.95
CA ARG A 109 4.58 7.68 -0.49
C ARG A 109 3.14 7.50 -0.04
N LEU A 110 2.16 7.87 -0.86
CA LEU A 110 0.75 7.60 -0.59
C LEU A 110 0.51 6.09 -0.44
N ILE A 111 0.97 5.30 -1.42
CA ILE A 111 0.87 3.83 -1.37
C ILE A 111 1.58 3.28 -0.14
N GLU A 112 2.80 3.74 0.14
CA GLU A 112 3.58 3.29 1.30
C GLU A 112 2.84 3.55 2.62
N THR A 113 2.29 4.75 2.83
CA THR A 113 1.55 5.08 4.05
C THR A 113 0.27 4.26 4.18
N LEU A 114 -0.47 4.05 3.08
CA LEU A 114 -1.66 3.19 3.06
C LEU A 114 -1.34 1.72 3.34
N ALA A 115 -0.17 1.26 2.91
CA ALA A 115 0.28 -0.13 3.12
C ALA A 115 0.81 -0.38 4.54
N LYS A 116 1.36 0.62 5.23
CA LYS A 116 1.97 0.49 6.57
C LYS A 116 0.94 0.42 7.71
N LYS A 117 -0.02 -0.49 7.59
CA LYS A 117 -1.00 -0.86 8.63
C LYS A 117 -1.58 -2.25 8.31
N PRO A 118 -2.29 -2.92 9.25
CA PRO A 118 -3.07 -4.09 8.90
C PRO A 118 -4.09 -3.74 7.83
N GLN A 119 -4.08 -4.44 6.68
CA GLN A 119 -4.77 -4.01 5.48
C GLN A 119 -5.40 -5.13 4.66
N LEU A 120 -6.30 -4.70 3.78
CA LEU A 120 -6.78 -5.44 2.61
C LEU A 120 -6.24 -4.77 1.35
N GLN A 121 -5.86 -5.54 0.36
CA GLN A 121 -5.37 -5.02 -0.92
C GLN A 121 -6.43 -4.15 -1.60
N GLU A 122 -7.69 -4.57 -1.57
CA GLU A 122 -8.85 -3.88 -2.11
C GLU A 122 -9.02 -2.48 -1.49
N ARG A 123 -8.78 -2.39 -0.17
CA ARG A 123 -8.86 -1.11 0.55
C ARG A 123 -7.73 -0.17 0.15
N ILE A 124 -6.49 -0.66 0.05
CA ILE A 124 -5.36 0.17 -0.42
C ILE A 124 -5.68 0.72 -1.81
N THR A 125 -6.16 -0.12 -2.72
CA THR A 125 -6.48 0.25 -4.09
C THR A 125 -7.56 1.33 -4.15
N LYS A 126 -8.64 1.12 -3.41
CA LYS A 126 -9.77 2.06 -3.33
C LYS A 126 -9.35 3.38 -2.69
N ASP A 127 -8.73 3.33 -1.51
CA ASP A 127 -8.37 4.53 -0.76
C ASP A 127 -7.35 5.38 -1.52
N ALA A 128 -6.39 4.76 -2.21
CA ALA A 128 -5.43 5.47 -3.05
C ALA A 128 -6.14 6.25 -4.17
N ALA A 129 -7.08 5.61 -4.88
CA ALA A 129 -7.83 6.26 -5.95
C ALA A 129 -8.70 7.41 -5.42
N ASP A 130 -9.40 7.19 -4.31
CA ASP A 130 -10.27 8.19 -3.69
C ASP A 130 -9.47 9.40 -3.20
N ILE A 131 -8.33 9.19 -2.51
CA ILE A 131 -7.46 10.27 -2.03
C ILE A 131 -6.88 11.08 -3.20
N ILE A 132 -6.44 10.43 -4.29
CA ILE A 132 -5.93 11.14 -5.46
C ILE A 132 -7.03 12.00 -6.09
N MET A 133 -8.25 11.49 -6.19
CA MET A 133 -9.39 12.28 -6.67
C MET A 133 -9.70 13.49 -5.78
N GLU A 134 -9.69 13.29 -4.47
CA GLU A 134 -10.00 14.35 -3.48
C GLU A 134 -8.93 15.46 -3.48
N GLU A 135 -7.64 15.09 -3.44
CA GLU A 135 -6.55 16.05 -3.23
C GLU A 135 -6.07 16.73 -4.52
N LEU A 136 -6.00 15.98 -5.63
CA LEU A 136 -5.53 16.52 -6.91
C LEU A 136 -6.65 17.02 -7.82
N ASN A 137 -7.89 16.59 -7.58
CA ASN A 137 -9.06 16.89 -8.41
C ASN A 137 -8.78 16.67 -9.93
N PRO A 138 -8.24 15.51 -10.34
CA PRO A 138 -7.96 15.22 -11.74
C PRO A 138 -9.25 14.94 -12.52
N HIS A 139 -9.19 14.89 -13.86
CA HIS A 139 -10.31 14.40 -14.66
C HIS A 139 -10.65 12.94 -14.36
N GLY A 140 -9.66 12.13 -13.98
CA GLY A 140 -9.85 10.75 -13.58
C GLY A 140 -8.57 10.12 -13.07
N VAL A 141 -8.72 8.97 -12.41
CA VAL A 141 -7.62 8.17 -11.87
C VAL A 141 -7.89 6.69 -12.04
N ILE A 142 -6.83 5.94 -12.29
CA ILE A 142 -6.80 4.48 -12.25
C ILE A 142 -5.70 4.07 -11.27
N VAL A 143 -6.04 3.20 -10.33
CA VAL A 143 -5.07 2.54 -9.45
C VAL A 143 -5.21 1.04 -9.64
N ILE A 144 -4.09 0.36 -9.92
CA ILE A 144 -4.02 -1.09 -10.04
C ILE A 144 -2.95 -1.58 -9.07
N ILE A 145 -3.28 -2.62 -8.32
CA ILE A 145 -2.34 -3.29 -7.43
C ILE A 145 -2.29 -4.78 -7.80
N GLU A 146 -1.07 -5.28 -7.99
CA GLU A 146 -0.77 -6.69 -8.14
C GLU A 146 0.07 -7.14 -6.95
N ALA A 147 -0.35 -8.18 -6.22
CA ALA A 147 0.39 -8.65 -5.05
C ALA A 147 0.29 -10.16 -4.84
N GLU A 148 1.32 -10.72 -4.23
CA GLU A 148 1.36 -12.06 -3.67
C GLU A 148 1.09 -12.01 -2.17
N HIS A 149 0.25 -12.93 -1.68
CA HIS A 149 -0.21 -12.97 -0.31
C HIS A 149 0.35 -14.16 0.44
N MET A 150 1.18 -13.94 1.47
CA MET A 150 1.77 -15.03 2.25
C MET A 150 0.72 -15.86 2.99
N CYS A 151 -0.44 -15.29 3.32
CA CYS A 151 -1.55 -16.07 3.88
C CYS A 151 -2.11 -17.14 2.93
N MET A 152 -1.88 -17.00 1.61
CA MET A 152 -2.26 -17.98 0.58
C MET A 152 -1.08 -18.87 0.16
N THR A 153 0.15 -18.39 0.25
CA THR A 153 1.31 -19.11 -0.30
C THR A 153 1.97 -20.01 0.73
N MET A 154 2.23 -19.53 1.95
CA MET A 154 2.99 -20.27 2.96
C MET A 154 2.15 -21.25 3.81
N ARG A 155 0.83 -21.04 3.87
CA ARG A 155 -0.11 -21.81 4.68
C ARG A 155 -1.47 -21.90 3.99
N GLY A 156 -2.44 -22.63 4.60
CA GLY A 156 -3.80 -22.78 4.08
C GLY A 156 -3.82 -23.48 2.73
N VAL A 157 -4.20 -22.75 1.67
CA VAL A 157 -4.34 -23.30 0.32
C VAL A 157 -3.00 -23.56 -0.39
N LYS A 158 -1.89 -23.02 0.10
CA LYS A 158 -0.52 -23.27 -0.36
C LYS A 158 -0.36 -23.12 -1.89
N LYS A 159 -0.62 -21.92 -2.41
CA LYS A 159 -0.53 -21.59 -3.84
C LYS A 159 0.56 -20.53 -4.09
N PRO A 160 1.86 -20.90 -4.00
CA PRO A 160 2.94 -19.97 -4.31
C PRO A 160 2.86 -19.50 -5.76
N GLY A 161 3.22 -18.21 -5.99
CA GLY A 161 3.20 -17.59 -7.30
C GLY A 161 1.80 -17.12 -7.76
N SER A 162 0.73 -17.42 -7.01
CA SER A 162 -0.58 -16.84 -7.31
C SER A 162 -0.60 -15.36 -6.94
N LYS A 163 -1.10 -14.53 -7.85
CA LYS A 163 -1.21 -13.08 -7.66
C LYS A 163 -2.66 -12.66 -7.62
N THR A 164 -2.96 -11.73 -6.72
CA THR A 164 -4.23 -11.02 -6.68
C THR A 164 -4.06 -9.69 -7.40
N ILE A 165 -5.00 -9.34 -8.29
CA ILE A 165 -5.02 -8.05 -8.97
C ILE A 165 -6.31 -7.33 -8.55
N THR A 166 -6.16 -6.10 -8.07
CA THR A 166 -7.26 -5.21 -7.73
C THR A 166 -7.15 -3.92 -8.53
N SER A 167 -8.28 -3.34 -8.90
CA SER A 167 -8.32 -2.08 -9.64
C SER A 167 -9.38 -1.15 -9.08
N ALA A 168 -9.09 0.13 -9.07
CA ALA A 168 -10.05 1.20 -8.79
C ALA A 168 -9.97 2.24 -9.91
N VAL A 169 -11.11 2.60 -10.46
CA VAL A 169 -11.25 3.55 -11.55
C VAL A 169 -12.17 4.67 -11.09
N ARG A 170 -11.84 5.92 -11.40
CA ARG A 170 -12.63 7.10 -11.02
C ARG A 170 -12.65 8.13 -12.14
N GLY A 171 -13.69 8.97 -12.11
CA GLY A 171 -13.82 10.10 -13.03
C GLY A 171 -14.02 9.68 -14.48
N ILE A 172 -13.33 10.34 -15.41
CA ILE A 172 -13.52 10.12 -16.85
C ILE A 172 -13.31 8.65 -17.26
N PHE A 173 -12.37 7.96 -16.61
CA PHE A 173 -12.04 6.57 -16.93
C PHE A 173 -13.17 5.57 -16.61
N GLU A 174 -14.20 5.96 -15.85
CA GLU A 174 -15.37 5.12 -15.64
C GLU A 174 -16.25 5.05 -16.88
N LYS A 175 -16.30 6.13 -17.67
CA LYS A 175 -17.23 6.31 -18.78
C LYS A 175 -16.54 6.25 -20.14
N ASP A 176 -15.32 6.77 -20.24
CA ASP A 176 -14.53 6.81 -21.48
C ASP A 176 -13.69 5.53 -21.60
N ILE A 177 -14.22 4.57 -22.34
CA ILE A 177 -13.56 3.28 -22.57
C ILE A 177 -12.26 3.42 -23.37
N PRO A 178 -12.17 4.23 -24.46
CA PRO A 178 -10.92 4.51 -25.16
C PRO A 178 -9.82 5.04 -24.23
N ALA A 179 -10.09 6.11 -23.47
CA ALA A 179 -9.12 6.70 -22.53
C ALA A 179 -8.66 5.68 -21.47
N ARG A 180 -9.58 4.88 -20.92
CA ARG A 180 -9.23 3.80 -20.00
C ARG A 180 -8.35 2.74 -20.66
N SER A 181 -8.66 2.34 -21.90
CA SER A 181 -7.89 1.34 -22.64
C SER A 181 -6.48 1.82 -22.96
N GLU A 182 -6.30 3.08 -23.30
CA GLU A 182 -4.99 3.70 -23.50
C GLU A 182 -4.16 3.65 -22.21
N ALA A 183 -4.71 4.13 -21.09
CA ALA A 183 -4.03 4.09 -19.78
C ALA A 183 -3.63 2.66 -19.39
N MET A 184 -4.52 1.67 -19.58
CA MET A 184 -4.24 0.27 -19.30
C MET A 184 -3.13 -0.28 -20.21
N SER A 185 -3.10 0.11 -21.49
CA SER A 185 -2.07 -0.31 -22.43
C SER A 185 -0.69 0.23 -22.00
N LEU A 186 -0.62 1.50 -21.60
CA LEU A 186 0.62 2.12 -21.12
C LEU A 186 1.12 1.52 -19.80
N ILE A 187 0.22 1.18 -18.88
CA ILE A 187 0.57 0.46 -17.64
C ILE A 187 1.17 -0.91 -17.98
N ASN A 188 0.63 -1.62 -18.96
CA ASN A 188 1.06 -2.96 -19.35
C ASN A 188 2.30 -2.98 -20.29
N MET A 189 2.77 -1.85 -20.77
CA MET A 189 4.01 -1.78 -21.55
C MET A 189 5.19 -2.28 -20.70
N ARG A 190 6.00 -3.16 -21.28
CA ARG A 190 7.21 -3.73 -20.64
C ARG A 190 8.40 -2.79 -20.77
#